data_b9d88e441118166ccd0e690533a5b05c
#
_entry.id   b9d88e441118166ccd0e690533a5b05c
#
_cell.length_a   1.000
_cell.length_b   1.000
_cell.length_c   1.000
_cell.angle_alpha   90.00
_cell.angle_beta   90.00
_cell.angle_gamma   90.00
#
_symmetry.space_group_name_H-M   'P 1'
#
loop_
_entity.id
_entity.type
_entity.pdbx_description
1 polymer ?
#
loop_
_entity_poly.entity_id
_entity_poly.type
_entity_poly.pdbx_seq_one_letter_code
_entity_poly.pdbx_strand_id
1 'polypeptide(L)'
;CYTAWCGPCKILEKTVFTQDSVAMFFNRNFVCVKIDMEKEGKELARKFQIQAFPTLLFIDPETEEVNHRLVGAGDAAWLIEGGKKALEGLNSLGVLTKRFAKGERKPEFMRDYLNALADAGMRVQRDRVMECWFRGLNDEELLTPLCWSCIERHIDAQTVPSNYCFMRFLGLYKEYYRIAEKRMVDLRISVVIQNRIAKYTRWKAEQGNLFDEEGRQQLMEDLQKMDYEKVSS
;
A
#
# COMPACT_ATOMS: atom_id res chain seq x y z
N CYS A 1 4.14 -2.18 -18.37
CA CYS A 1 2.72 -2.49 -18.58
C CYS A 1 1.93 -1.21 -18.72
N TYR A 2 1.22 -1.01 -19.82
CA TYR A 2 0.43 0.19 -20.11
C TYR A 2 -0.87 -0.16 -20.84
N THR A 3 -1.72 0.84 -21.03
CA THR A 3 -2.89 0.82 -21.95
C THR A 3 -2.91 2.09 -22.80
N ALA A 4 -3.57 2.05 -23.94
CA ALA A 4 -3.60 3.18 -24.90
C ALA A 4 -4.26 4.45 -24.33
N TRP A 5 -5.22 4.31 -23.41
CA TRP A 5 -5.92 5.41 -22.74
C TRP A 5 -5.21 5.95 -21.48
N CYS A 6 -4.16 5.31 -21.00
CA CYS A 6 -3.47 5.66 -19.75
C CYS A 6 -2.72 7.01 -19.85
N GLY A 7 -3.27 8.06 -19.28
CA GLY A 7 -2.65 9.39 -19.23
C GLY A 7 -1.31 9.41 -18.49
N PRO A 8 -1.21 8.88 -17.24
CA PRO A 8 0.06 8.79 -16.51
C PRO A 8 1.16 7.99 -17.25
N CYS A 9 0.79 6.97 -18.02
CA CYS A 9 1.73 6.20 -18.83
C CYS A 9 2.39 7.09 -19.91
N LYS A 10 1.59 7.93 -20.57
CA LYS A 10 2.08 8.87 -21.60
C LYS A 10 2.98 9.95 -21.03
N ILE A 11 2.69 10.41 -19.78
CA ILE A 11 3.57 11.35 -19.08
C ILE A 11 4.90 10.67 -18.79
N LEU A 12 4.90 9.49 -18.17
CA LEU A 12 6.10 8.74 -17.84
C LEU A 12 6.99 8.51 -19.08
N GLU A 13 6.36 8.12 -20.19
CA GLU A 13 7.05 7.91 -21.47
C GLU A 13 7.72 9.17 -22.03
N LYS A 14 7.01 10.32 -21.97
CA LYS A 14 7.49 11.57 -22.57
C LYS A 14 8.48 12.34 -21.71
N THR A 15 8.38 12.24 -20.38
CA THR A 15 9.11 13.13 -19.47
C THR A 15 10.12 12.42 -18.58
N VAL A 16 10.00 11.10 -18.39
CA VAL A 16 10.89 10.33 -17.49
C VAL A 16 11.77 9.37 -18.27
N PHE A 17 11.20 8.54 -19.14
CA PHE A 17 11.99 7.57 -19.92
C PHE A 17 12.95 8.22 -20.90
N THR A 18 12.70 9.47 -21.28
CA THR A 18 13.56 10.25 -22.19
C THR A 18 14.73 10.93 -21.49
N GLN A 19 14.83 10.86 -20.16
CA GLN A 19 15.95 11.46 -19.43
C GLN A 19 17.20 10.58 -19.54
N ASP A 20 18.35 11.20 -19.82
CA ASP A 20 19.62 10.51 -19.99
C ASP A 20 19.98 9.64 -18.78
N SER A 21 19.76 10.13 -17.56
CA SER A 21 20.03 9.39 -16.32
C SER A 21 19.23 8.09 -16.22
N VAL A 22 17.98 8.12 -16.65
CA VAL A 22 17.09 6.95 -16.69
C VAL A 22 17.53 5.99 -17.79
N ALA A 23 17.74 6.51 -19.01
CA ALA A 23 18.17 5.71 -20.15
C ALA A 23 19.51 5.00 -19.87
N MET A 24 20.50 5.72 -19.35
CA MET A 24 21.81 5.14 -18.99
C MET A 24 21.70 4.05 -17.94
N PHE A 25 20.92 4.27 -16.88
CA PHE A 25 20.75 3.29 -15.81
C PHE A 25 20.03 2.04 -16.30
N PHE A 26 18.88 2.21 -16.98
CA PHE A 26 18.05 1.09 -17.40
C PHE A 26 18.68 0.28 -18.54
N ASN A 27 19.25 0.91 -19.56
CA ASN A 27 19.90 0.21 -20.67
C ASN A 27 21.13 -0.60 -20.23
N ARG A 28 21.80 -0.17 -19.15
CA ARG A 28 22.93 -0.90 -18.59
C ARG A 28 22.54 -2.15 -17.79
N ASN A 29 21.39 -2.10 -17.12
CA ASN A 29 21.04 -3.08 -16.09
C ASN A 29 19.84 -3.96 -16.47
N PHE A 30 19.02 -3.57 -17.44
CA PHE A 30 17.78 -4.24 -17.78
C PHE A 30 17.54 -4.36 -19.28
N VAL A 31 16.82 -5.40 -19.68
CA VAL A 31 16.16 -5.47 -20.98
C VAL A 31 14.76 -4.88 -20.81
N CYS A 32 14.53 -3.70 -21.40
CA CYS A 32 13.27 -2.97 -21.21
C CYS A 32 12.25 -3.33 -22.30
N VAL A 33 11.04 -3.74 -21.90
CA VAL A 33 9.94 -4.09 -22.79
C VAL A 33 8.70 -3.27 -22.44
N LYS A 34 8.03 -2.72 -23.45
CA LYS A 34 6.76 -2.01 -23.29
C LYS A 34 5.63 -2.87 -23.89
N ILE A 35 4.65 -3.23 -23.06
CA ILE A 35 3.60 -4.17 -23.44
C ILE A 35 2.23 -3.57 -23.16
N ASP A 36 1.33 -3.59 -24.16
CA ASP A 36 -0.06 -3.16 -24.04
C ASP A 36 -0.88 -4.28 -23.39
N MET A 37 -1.40 -4.00 -22.18
CA MET A 37 -2.11 -4.99 -21.37
C MET A 37 -3.54 -5.27 -21.85
N GLU A 38 -4.06 -4.48 -22.80
CA GLU A 38 -5.36 -4.73 -23.45
C GLU A 38 -5.23 -5.46 -24.78
N LYS A 39 -3.99 -5.62 -25.27
CA LYS A 39 -3.69 -6.32 -26.52
C LYS A 39 -2.90 -7.59 -26.26
N GLU A 40 -1.62 -7.60 -26.65
CA GLU A 40 -0.70 -8.74 -26.53
C GLU A 40 -0.41 -9.12 -25.07
N GLY A 41 -0.58 -8.17 -24.13
CA GLY A 41 -0.27 -8.35 -22.72
C GLY A 41 -1.41 -8.94 -21.86
N LYS A 42 -2.57 -9.31 -22.42
CA LYS A 42 -3.74 -9.77 -21.63
C LYS A 42 -3.43 -10.94 -20.70
N GLU A 43 -2.70 -11.93 -21.19
CA GLU A 43 -2.31 -13.10 -20.40
C GLU A 43 -1.33 -12.70 -19.28
N LEU A 44 -0.37 -11.82 -19.60
CA LEU A 44 0.58 -11.29 -18.61
C LEU A 44 -0.12 -10.44 -17.54
N ALA A 45 -1.15 -9.66 -17.92
CA ALA A 45 -1.95 -8.88 -16.97
C ALA A 45 -2.62 -9.79 -15.93
N ARG A 46 -3.14 -10.94 -16.36
CA ARG A 46 -3.73 -11.95 -15.46
C ARG A 46 -2.66 -12.65 -14.62
N LYS A 47 -1.58 -13.16 -15.27
CA LYS A 47 -0.47 -13.87 -14.60
C LYS A 47 0.11 -13.01 -13.47
N PHE A 48 0.36 -11.73 -13.72
CA PHE A 48 0.99 -10.82 -12.78
C PHE A 48 0.00 -9.95 -11.99
N GLN A 49 -1.30 -10.22 -12.09
CA GLN A 49 -2.37 -9.50 -11.36
C GLN A 49 -2.25 -7.98 -11.48
N ILE A 50 -2.15 -7.47 -12.72
CA ILE A 50 -2.05 -6.04 -12.99
C ILE A 50 -3.43 -5.40 -12.81
N GLN A 51 -3.55 -4.46 -11.87
CA GLN A 51 -4.81 -3.79 -11.51
C GLN A 51 -4.79 -2.28 -11.80
N ALA A 52 -3.64 -1.71 -12.10
CA ALA A 52 -3.48 -0.27 -12.35
C ALA A 52 -2.38 0.00 -13.38
N PHE A 53 -2.43 1.18 -14.01
CA PHE A 53 -1.47 1.60 -15.04
C PHE A 53 -0.91 3.00 -14.78
N PRO A 54 0.40 3.23 -15.03
CA PRO A 54 1.39 2.22 -15.42
C PRO A 54 1.76 1.28 -14.28
N THR A 55 2.13 0.04 -14.63
CA THR A 55 2.82 -0.89 -13.74
C THR A 55 4.14 -1.30 -14.38
N LEU A 56 5.24 -1.17 -13.64
CA LEU A 56 6.55 -1.63 -14.05
C LEU A 56 6.88 -2.91 -13.27
N LEU A 57 7.19 -3.98 -13.99
CA LEU A 57 7.61 -5.25 -13.41
C LEU A 57 9.09 -5.45 -13.67
N PHE A 58 9.82 -5.77 -12.64
CA PHE A 58 11.21 -6.21 -12.71
C PHE A 58 11.22 -7.72 -12.52
N ILE A 59 11.46 -8.43 -13.60
CA ILE A 59 11.34 -9.89 -13.66
C ILE A 59 12.74 -10.50 -13.75
N ASP A 60 12.99 -11.51 -12.93
CA ASP A 60 14.19 -12.32 -13.03
C ASP A 60 14.09 -13.20 -14.30
N PRO A 61 15.07 -13.10 -15.24
CA PRO A 61 15.01 -13.83 -16.51
C PRO A 61 15.19 -15.34 -16.38
N GLU A 62 15.80 -15.82 -15.27
CA GLU A 62 16.03 -17.24 -15.04
C GLU A 62 14.83 -17.94 -14.38
N THR A 63 14.21 -17.25 -13.43
CA THR A 63 13.11 -17.83 -12.63
C THR A 63 11.72 -17.38 -13.08
N GLU A 64 11.64 -16.36 -13.94
CA GLU A 64 10.41 -15.65 -14.33
C GLU A 64 9.63 -15.06 -13.13
N GLU A 65 10.24 -14.95 -11.97
CA GLU A 65 9.64 -14.35 -10.79
C GLU A 65 9.75 -12.81 -10.81
N VAL A 66 8.74 -12.15 -10.27
CA VAL A 66 8.76 -10.68 -10.11
C VAL A 66 9.62 -10.31 -8.90
N ASN A 67 10.81 -9.80 -9.15
CA ASN A 67 11.72 -9.31 -8.11
C ASN A 67 11.23 -8.02 -7.46
N HIS A 68 10.71 -7.10 -8.27
CA HIS A 68 10.18 -5.83 -7.78
C HIS A 68 9.05 -5.33 -8.67
N ARG A 69 8.16 -4.50 -8.12
CA ARG A 69 7.04 -3.89 -8.84
C ARG A 69 6.89 -2.44 -8.42
N LEU A 70 6.68 -1.57 -9.39
CA LEU A 70 6.25 -0.19 -9.16
C LEU A 70 4.89 0.02 -9.80
N VAL A 71 3.99 0.74 -9.13
CA VAL A 71 2.66 1.07 -9.63
C VAL A 71 2.47 2.58 -9.61
N GLY A 72 2.00 3.13 -10.73
CA GLY A 72 1.83 4.56 -10.91
C GLY A 72 3.02 5.21 -11.62
N ALA A 73 2.97 6.54 -11.77
CA ALA A 73 4.01 7.35 -12.38
C ALA A 73 4.70 8.20 -11.31
N GLY A 74 6.03 8.19 -11.34
CA GLY A 74 6.90 9.02 -10.51
C GLY A 74 7.94 9.74 -11.36
N ASP A 75 8.89 10.41 -10.70
CA ASP A 75 10.00 11.08 -11.35
C ASP A 75 11.17 10.10 -11.66
N ALA A 76 12.26 10.62 -12.23
CA ALA A 76 13.44 9.83 -12.56
C ALA A 76 14.10 9.20 -11.33
N ALA A 77 14.12 9.90 -10.21
CA ALA A 77 14.71 9.41 -8.97
C ALA A 77 13.94 8.21 -8.43
N TRP A 78 12.60 8.31 -8.37
CA TRP A 78 11.71 7.21 -7.99
C TRP A 78 11.90 5.98 -8.88
N LEU A 79 12.01 6.17 -10.19
CA LEU A 79 12.17 5.07 -11.15
C LEU A 79 13.52 4.37 -11.01
N ILE A 80 14.63 5.16 -10.89
CA ILE A 80 15.97 4.62 -10.69
C ILE A 80 16.08 3.88 -9.36
N GLU A 81 15.49 4.41 -8.29
CA GLU A 81 15.48 3.76 -6.98
C GLU A 81 14.75 2.42 -7.02
N GLY A 82 13.61 2.34 -7.73
CA GLY A 82 12.92 1.07 -7.96
C GLY A 82 13.78 0.07 -8.72
N GLY A 83 14.52 0.51 -9.74
CA GLY A 83 15.47 -0.33 -10.46
C GLY A 83 16.61 -0.83 -9.58
N LYS A 84 17.17 0.02 -8.71
CA LYS A 84 18.20 -0.39 -7.74
C LYS A 84 17.67 -1.45 -6.77
N LYS A 85 16.49 -1.26 -6.20
CA LYS A 85 15.84 -2.25 -5.32
C LYS A 85 15.66 -3.59 -6.03
N ALA A 86 15.31 -3.59 -7.32
CA ALA A 86 15.21 -4.81 -8.11
C ALA A 86 16.54 -5.56 -8.27
N LEU A 87 17.66 -4.82 -8.37
CA LEU A 87 19.01 -5.37 -8.51
C LEU A 87 19.63 -5.83 -7.17
N GLU A 88 19.23 -5.22 -6.05
CA GLU A 88 19.79 -5.51 -4.73
C GLU A 88 19.46 -6.91 -4.21
N GLY A 89 18.67 -7.68 -4.92
CA GLY A 89 18.35 -9.09 -4.62
C GLY A 89 17.76 -9.35 -3.24
N LEU A 90 18.40 -8.85 -2.17
CA LEU A 90 18.00 -9.07 -0.77
C LEU A 90 16.71 -8.33 -0.38
N ASN A 91 16.39 -7.21 -1.03
CA ASN A 91 15.23 -6.37 -0.76
C ASN A 91 14.19 -6.43 -1.88
N SER A 92 14.35 -7.32 -2.85
CA SER A 92 13.33 -7.54 -3.87
C SER A 92 12.07 -8.13 -3.25
N LEU A 93 10.91 -7.78 -3.78
CA LEU A 93 9.62 -8.28 -3.27
C LEU A 93 9.57 -9.83 -3.22
N GLY A 94 10.15 -10.50 -4.23
CA GLY A 94 10.23 -11.95 -4.27
C GLY A 94 11.04 -12.54 -3.11
N VAL A 95 12.22 -11.96 -2.81
CA VAL A 95 13.05 -12.40 -1.68
C VAL A 95 12.35 -12.13 -0.35
N LEU A 96 11.76 -10.95 -0.16
CA LEU A 96 11.03 -10.62 1.07
C LEU A 96 9.84 -11.56 1.27
N THR A 97 9.12 -11.90 0.21
CA THR A 97 8.00 -12.88 0.25
C THR A 97 8.49 -14.28 0.69
N LYS A 98 9.61 -14.75 0.14
CA LYS A 98 10.21 -16.04 0.52
C LYS A 98 10.68 -16.04 1.99
N ARG A 99 11.28 -14.95 2.46
CA ARG A 99 11.70 -14.79 3.87
C ARG A 99 10.51 -14.78 4.82
N PHE A 100 9.44 -14.07 4.47
CA PHE A 100 8.19 -14.08 5.23
C PHE A 100 7.57 -15.48 5.31
N ALA A 101 7.53 -16.22 4.19
CA ALA A 101 7.03 -17.60 4.16
C ALA A 101 7.86 -18.56 5.03
N LYS A 102 9.18 -18.30 5.19
CA LYS A 102 10.08 -19.04 6.10
C LYS A 102 9.93 -18.64 7.56
N GLY A 103 9.01 -17.74 7.91
CA GLY A 103 8.71 -17.36 9.28
C GLY A 103 9.47 -16.16 9.82
N GLU A 104 10.19 -15.41 9.00
CA GLU A 104 10.86 -14.20 9.47
C GLU A 104 9.84 -13.11 9.84
N ARG A 105 9.99 -12.55 11.07
CA ARG A 105 9.05 -11.58 11.66
C ARG A 105 9.75 -10.44 12.40
N LYS A 106 11.07 -10.27 12.21
CA LYS A 106 11.81 -9.15 12.83
C LYS A 106 11.18 -7.81 12.41
N PRO A 107 11.04 -6.84 13.33
CA PRO A 107 10.34 -5.60 13.04
C PRO A 107 10.86 -4.85 11.81
N GLU A 108 12.19 -4.75 11.64
CA GLU A 108 12.82 -4.08 10.49
C GLU A 108 12.46 -4.78 9.17
N PHE A 109 12.55 -6.11 9.17
CA PHE A 109 12.16 -6.92 8.03
C PHE A 109 10.68 -6.73 7.68
N MET A 110 9.80 -6.73 8.69
CA MET A 110 8.36 -6.55 8.48
C MET A 110 8.04 -5.17 7.91
N ARG A 111 8.67 -4.11 8.41
CA ARG A 111 8.57 -2.76 7.84
C ARG A 111 8.96 -2.75 6.35
N ASP A 112 10.12 -3.31 6.04
CA ASP A 112 10.64 -3.31 4.66
C ASP A 112 9.75 -4.13 3.71
N TYR A 113 9.22 -5.24 4.19
CA TYR A 113 8.28 -6.06 3.42
C TYR A 113 6.93 -5.37 3.21
N LEU A 114 6.35 -4.75 4.24
CA LEU A 114 5.12 -3.97 4.12
C LEU A 114 5.29 -2.80 3.14
N ASN A 115 6.44 -2.12 3.19
CA ASN A 115 6.77 -1.05 2.26
C ASN A 115 6.87 -1.57 0.82
N ALA A 116 7.57 -2.68 0.60
CA ALA A 116 7.68 -3.28 -0.73
C ALA A 116 6.32 -3.70 -1.30
N LEU A 117 5.43 -4.25 -0.47
CA LEU A 117 4.05 -4.58 -0.87
C LEU A 117 3.24 -3.33 -1.21
N ALA A 118 3.41 -2.23 -0.45
CA ALA A 118 2.74 -0.96 -0.73
C ALA A 118 3.23 -0.35 -2.04
N ASP A 119 4.54 -0.28 -2.25
CA ASP A 119 5.17 0.23 -3.48
C ASP A 119 4.76 -0.59 -4.71
N ALA A 120 4.54 -1.90 -4.52
CA ALA A 120 4.03 -2.81 -5.53
C ALA A 120 2.50 -2.72 -5.76
N GLY A 121 1.78 -1.85 -5.05
CA GLY A 121 0.32 -1.73 -5.13
C GLY A 121 -0.44 -2.96 -4.62
N MET A 122 0.22 -3.86 -3.88
CA MET A 122 -0.36 -5.13 -3.39
C MET A 122 -1.06 -4.93 -2.03
N ARG A 123 -2.04 -4.02 -2.00
CA ARG A 123 -2.72 -3.58 -0.78
C ARG A 123 -3.32 -4.73 0.03
N VAL A 124 -4.07 -5.60 -0.61
CA VAL A 124 -4.76 -6.72 0.08
C VAL A 124 -3.75 -7.64 0.76
N GLN A 125 -2.65 -7.93 0.08
CA GLN A 125 -1.58 -8.77 0.66
C GLN A 125 -0.84 -8.03 1.78
N ARG A 126 -0.55 -6.74 1.60
CA ARG A 126 0.03 -5.88 2.64
C ARG A 126 -0.81 -5.91 3.92
N ASP A 127 -2.11 -5.72 3.80
CA ASP A 127 -3.02 -5.68 4.95
C ASP A 127 -3.06 -7.03 5.68
N ARG A 128 -3.09 -8.14 4.95
CA ARG A 128 -3.01 -9.49 5.53
C ARG A 128 -1.66 -9.75 6.23
N VAL A 129 -0.56 -9.33 5.64
CA VAL A 129 0.78 -9.46 6.22
C VAL A 129 0.90 -8.64 7.49
N MET A 130 0.41 -7.40 7.48
CA MET A 130 0.41 -6.52 8.65
C MET A 130 -0.46 -7.10 9.78
N GLU A 131 -1.64 -7.60 9.46
CA GLU A 131 -2.51 -8.26 10.43
C GLU A 131 -1.84 -9.51 11.04
N CYS A 132 -1.26 -10.37 10.22
CA CYS A 132 -0.55 -11.57 10.67
C CYS A 132 0.58 -11.19 11.65
N TRP A 133 1.33 -10.14 11.36
CA TRP A 133 2.39 -9.66 12.24
C TRP A 133 1.83 -9.07 13.53
N PHE A 134 0.87 -8.16 13.48
CA PHE A 134 0.30 -7.49 14.65
C PHE A 134 -0.41 -8.46 15.61
N ARG A 135 -0.96 -9.57 15.10
CA ARG A 135 -1.54 -10.63 15.95
C ARG A 135 -0.51 -11.35 16.81
N GLY A 136 0.74 -11.37 16.36
CA GLY A 136 1.87 -11.99 17.10
C GLY A 136 2.54 -11.06 18.12
N LEU A 137 2.20 -9.74 18.14
CA LEU A 137 2.82 -8.75 19.00
C LEU A 137 1.95 -8.48 20.25
N ASN A 138 2.60 -8.35 21.41
CA ASN A 138 1.98 -7.79 22.60
C ASN A 138 1.94 -6.25 22.54
N ASP A 139 1.36 -5.59 23.56
CA ASP A 139 1.18 -4.14 23.57
C ASP A 139 2.50 -3.37 23.65
N GLU A 140 3.48 -3.88 24.39
CA GLU A 140 4.81 -3.25 24.50
C GLU A 140 5.57 -3.30 23.17
N GLU A 141 5.48 -4.41 22.46
CA GLU A 141 6.09 -4.59 21.13
C GLU A 141 5.43 -3.71 20.07
N LEU A 142 4.12 -3.45 20.19
CA LEU A 142 3.40 -2.52 19.33
C LEU A 142 3.77 -1.06 19.61
N LEU A 143 4.02 -0.69 20.86
CA LEU A 143 4.35 0.67 21.28
C LEU A 143 5.83 1.01 21.01
N THR A 144 6.25 0.86 19.77
CA THR A 144 7.60 1.19 19.30
C THR A 144 7.57 2.19 18.16
N PRO A 145 8.61 3.04 17.99
CA PRO A 145 8.70 3.96 16.85
C PRO A 145 8.62 3.26 15.50
N LEU A 146 9.10 2.01 15.41
CA LEU A 146 9.07 1.24 14.18
C LEU A 146 7.65 0.78 13.85
N CYS A 147 6.90 0.23 14.81
CA CYS A 147 5.49 -0.11 14.61
C CYS A 147 4.65 1.13 14.31
N TRP A 148 4.94 2.26 14.95
CA TRP A 148 4.31 3.54 14.62
C TRP A 148 4.55 3.92 13.15
N SER A 149 5.77 3.82 12.66
CA SER A 149 6.07 4.13 11.25
C SER A 149 5.27 3.26 10.26
N CYS A 150 4.99 2.01 10.61
CA CYS A 150 4.13 1.14 9.82
C CYS A 150 2.66 1.57 9.90
N ILE A 151 2.16 1.91 11.09
CA ILE A 151 0.80 2.43 11.28
C ILE A 151 0.61 3.71 10.48
N GLU A 152 1.53 4.67 10.64
CA GLU A 152 1.49 5.95 9.97
C GLU A 152 1.46 5.83 8.44
N ARG A 153 2.20 4.89 7.88
CA ARG A 153 2.29 4.68 6.43
C ARG A 153 1.13 3.85 5.86
N HIS A 154 0.64 2.85 6.59
CA HIS A 154 -0.23 1.82 6.03
C HIS A 154 -1.69 1.89 6.50
N ILE A 155 -1.98 2.60 7.58
CA ILE A 155 -3.35 2.94 7.97
C ILE A 155 -3.73 4.27 7.31
N ASP A 156 -4.61 4.22 6.33
CA ASP A 156 -4.96 5.33 5.45
C ASP A 156 -6.48 5.46 5.24
N ALA A 157 -6.89 6.38 4.40
CA ALA A 157 -8.30 6.65 4.09
C ALA A 157 -9.05 5.44 3.50
N GLN A 158 -8.37 4.41 3.01
CA GLN A 158 -9.01 3.20 2.50
C GLN A 158 -9.11 2.09 3.55
N THR A 159 -8.48 2.27 4.71
CA THR A 159 -8.59 1.34 5.84
C THR A 159 -10.04 1.33 6.34
N VAL A 160 -10.58 0.15 6.54
CA VAL A 160 -11.94 0.02 7.10
C VAL A 160 -11.88 0.03 8.63
N PRO A 161 -12.92 0.56 9.33
CA PRO A 161 -12.94 0.62 10.79
C PRO A 161 -12.76 -0.73 11.48
N SER A 162 -13.27 -1.81 10.89
CA SER A 162 -13.13 -3.18 11.40
C SER A 162 -11.75 -3.81 11.13
N ASN A 163 -10.81 -3.09 10.49
CA ASN A 163 -9.46 -3.60 10.26
C ASN A 163 -8.76 -3.89 11.59
N TYR A 164 -8.24 -5.11 11.75
CA TYR A 164 -7.62 -5.55 13.00
C TYR A 164 -6.46 -4.62 13.47
N CYS A 165 -5.58 -4.22 12.55
CA CYS A 165 -4.46 -3.36 12.89
C CYS A 165 -4.91 -1.96 13.33
N PHE A 166 -5.96 -1.42 12.68
CA PHE A 166 -6.56 -0.15 13.07
C PHE A 166 -7.21 -0.25 14.46
N MET A 167 -7.96 -1.31 14.74
CA MET A 167 -8.59 -1.51 16.06
C MET A 167 -7.55 -1.69 17.18
N ARG A 168 -6.45 -2.41 16.92
CA ARG A 168 -5.35 -2.54 17.88
C ARG A 168 -4.66 -1.20 18.13
N PHE A 169 -4.40 -0.43 17.08
CA PHE A 169 -3.88 0.94 17.19
C PHE A 169 -4.83 1.83 17.98
N LEU A 170 -6.12 1.81 17.66
CA LEU A 170 -7.14 2.61 18.34
C LEU A 170 -7.25 2.26 19.85
N GLY A 171 -7.08 1.00 20.22
CA GLY A 171 -7.04 0.57 21.62
C GLY A 171 -5.86 1.14 22.42
N LEU A 172 -4.78 1.54 21.73
CA LEU A 172 -3.52 2.02 22.34
C LEU A 172 -3.18 3.47 21.92
N TYR A 173 -4.11 4.24 21.35
CA TYR A 173 -3.77 5.52 20.72
C TYR A 173 -3.20 6.56 21.70
N LYS A 174 -3.64 6.57 22.97
CA LYS A 174 -3.12 7.48 24.00
C LYS A 174 -1.68 7.15 24.38
N GLU A 175 -1.33 5.89 24.40
CA GLU A 175 0.03 5.41 24.65
C GLU A 175 0.99 5.84 23.54
N TYR A 176 0.50 5.87 22.29
CA TYR A 176 1.26 6.36 21.14
C TYR A 176 1.63 7.86 21.23
N TYR A 177 0.94 8.67 22.02
CA TYR A 177 1.35 10.07 22.26
C TYR A 177 2.72 10.22 22.96
N ARG A 178 3.25 9.13 23.52
CA ARG A 178 4.58 9.13 24.14
C ARG A 178 5.71 8.89 23.14
N ILE A 179 5.39 8.37 21.97
CA ILE A 179 6.39 7.97 20.94
C ILE A 179 6.20 8.69 19.61
N ALA A 180 5.09 9.37 19.41
CA ALA A 180 4.75 10.12 18.20
C ALA A 180 4.04 11.43 18.56
N GLU A 181 4.08 12.40 17.65
CA GLU A 181 3.32 13.64 17.81
C GLU A 181 1.82 13.35 17.89
N LYS A 182 1.16 13.88 18.92
CA LYS A 182 -0.29 13.72 19.12
C LYS A 182 -1.07 13.99 17.85
N ARG A 183 -0.77 15.10 17.14
CA ARG A 183 -1.43 15.47 15.89
C ARG A 183 -1.37 14.37 14.82
N MET A 184 -0.25 13.66 14.72
CA MET A 184 -0.07 12.60 13.72
C MET A 184 -0.88 11.35 14.10
N VAL A 185 -0.94 11.03 15.39
CA VAL A 185 -1.77 9.93 15.91
C VAL A 185 -3.25 10.21 15.64
N ASP A 186 -3.72 11.41 16.02
CA ASP A 186 -5.11 11.84 15.82
C ASP A 186 -5.48 11.88 14.32
N LEU A 187 -4.54 12.30 13.47
CA LEU A 187 -4.73 12.32 12.01
C LEU A 187 -4.98 10.91 11.45
N ARG A 188 -4.27 9.87 11.94
CA ARG A 188 -4.49 8.48 11.47
C ARG A 188 -5.88 7.98 11.82
N ILE A 189 -6.40 8.33 12.98
CA ILE A 189 -7.77 8.00 13.39
C ILE A 189 -8.77 8.76 12.53
N SER A 190 -8.61 10.08 12.43
CA SER A 190 -9.51 10.97 11.68
C SER A 190 -9.66 10.57 10.22
N VAL A 191 -8.57 10.19 9.56
CA VAL A 191 -8.56 9.83 8.14
C VAL A 191 -9.42 8.59 7.84
N VAL A 192 -9.43 7.61 8.73
CA VAL A 192 -10.27 6.40 8.59
C VAL A 192 -11.74 6.75 8.79
N ILE A 193 -12.06 7.53 9.84
CA ILE A 193 -13.43 7.93 10.19
C ILE A 193 -14.03 8.81 9.09
N GLN A 194 -13.33 9.88 8.71
CA GLN A 194 -13.81 10.83 7.70
C GLN A 194 -14.08 10.16 6.36
N ASN A 195 -13.20 9.25 5.93
CA ASN A 195 -13.43 8.51 4.69
C ASN A 195 -14.64 7.57 4.78
N ARG A 196 -14.88 6.96 5.94
CA ARG A 196 -16.07 6.12 6.15
C ARG A 196 -17.35 6.94 6.05
N ILE A 197 -17.38 8.09 6.71
CA ILE A 197 -18.52 9.03 6.64
C ILE A 197 -18.72 9.51 5.20
N ALA A 198 -17.67 9.93 4.51
CA ALA A 198 -17.74 10.42 3.13
C ALA A 198 -18.25 9.35 2.15
N LYS A 199 -17.86 8.09 2.32
CA LYS A 199 -18.37 6.98 1.50
C LYS A 199 -19.86 6.75 1.73
N TYR A 200 -20.30 6.77 2.99
CA TYR A 200 -21.72 6.62 3.33
C TYR A 200 -22.57 7.76 2.77
N THR A 201 -22.14 9.01 2.92
CA THR A 201 -22.88 10.18 2.42
C THR A 201 -22.96 10.20 0.89
N ARG A 202 -21.88 9.83 0.19
CA ARG A 202 -21.87 9.71 -1.27
C ARG A 202 -22.83 8.63 -1.74
N TRP A 203 -22.75 7.43 -1.19
CA TRP A 203 -23.63 6.33 -1.50
C TRP A 203 -25.10 6.73 -1.30
N LYS A 204 -25.44 7.37 -0.17
CA LYS A 204 -26.79 7.86 0.11
C LYS A 204 -27.28 8.87 -0.95
N ALA A 205 -26.41 9.77 -1.39
CA ALA A 205 -26.74 10.73 -2.44
C ALA A 205 -26.99 10.06 -3.80
N GLU A 206 -26.18 9.06 -4.17
CA GLU A 206 -26.32 8.27 -5.40
C GLU A 206 -27.63 7.45 -5.41
N GLN A 207 -28.11 7.00 -4.26
CA GLN A 207 -29.40 6.31 -4.10
C GLN A 207 -30.61 7.26 -4.00
N GLY A 208 -30.46 8.54 -4.35
CA GLY A 208 -31.55 9.52 -4.33
C GLY A 208 -32.02 9.88 -2.92
N ASN A 209 -31.13 9.85 -1.94
CA ASN A 209 -31.42 10.09 -0.52
C ASN A 209 -32.48 9.16 0.09
N LEU A 210 -32.71 8.00 -0.49
CA LEU A 210 -33.55 6.98 0.12
C LEU A 210 -33.05 6.66 1.53
N PHE A 211 -34.01 6.49 2.44
CA PHE A 211 -33.69 6.14 3.81
C PHE A 211 -33.09 4.72 3.85
N ASP A 212 -31.83 4.65 4.23
CA ASP A 212 -31.10 3.39 4.40
C ASP A 212 -30.77 3.20 5.88
N GLU A 213 -31.68 2.53 6.57
CA GLU A 213 -31.50 2.24 7.99
C GLU A 213 -30.33 1.28 8.23
N GLU A 214 -30.16 0.29 7.36
CA GLU A 214 -29.08 -0.71 7.50
C GLU A 214 -27.70 -0.06 7.37
N GLY A 215 -27.48 0.76 6.34
CA GLY A 215 -26.23 1.49 6.14
C GLY A 215 -25.97 2.53 7.23
N ARG A 216 -27.04 3.18 7.74
CA ARG A 216 -26.93 4.10 8.89
C ARG A 216 -26.53 3.34 10.14
N GLN A 217 -27.18 2.22 10.40
CA GLN A 217 -26.88 1.38 11.56
C GLN A 217 -25.46 0.83 11.50
N GLN A 218 -25.01 0.35 10.35
CA GLN A 218 -23.63 -0.10 10.15
C GLN A 218 -22.61 1.02 10.41
N LEU A 219 -22.88 2.25 9.93
CA LEU A 219 -22.02 3.40 10.22
C LEU A 219 -21.97 3.71 11.73
N MET A 220 -23.13 3.69 12.40
CA MET A 220 -23.22 3.94 13.84
C MET A 220 -22.49 2.86 14.64
N GLU A 221 -22.62 1.60 14.28
CA GLU A 221 -21.89 0.49 14.90
C GLU A 221 -20.38 0.63 14.70
N ASP A 222 -19.93 1.00 13.49
CA ASP A 222 -18.51 1.25 13.19
C ASP A 222 -17.96 2.40 14.05
N LEU A 223 -18.72 3.49 14.20
CA LEU A 223 -18.35 4.63 15.05
C LEU A 223 -18.36 4.30 16.54
N GLN A 224 -19.34 3.52 17.02
CA GLN A 224 -19.38 3.05 18.40
C GLN A 224 -18.23 2.12 18.76
N LYS A 225 -17.86 1.20 17.86
CA LYS A 225 -16.67 0.33 18.03
C LYS A 225 -15.39 1.15 18.17
N MET A 226 -15.31 2.31 17.54
CA MET A 226 -14.18 3.21 17.63
C MET A 226 -14.19 4.12 18.88
N ASP A 227 -15.24 4.02 19.72
CA ASP A 227 -15.39 4.88 20.92
C ASP A 227 -15.19 6.38 20.60
N TYR A 228 -15.86 6.83 19.52
CA TYR A 228 -15.65 8.14 18.90
C TYR A 228 -15.78 9.31 19.90
N GLU A 229 -16.63 9.19 20.90
CA GLU A 229 -16.80 10.22 21.94
C GLU A 229 -15.54 10.42 22.78
N LYS A 230 -14.73 9.38 22.98
CA LYS A 230 -13.45 9.47 23.67
C LYS A 230 -12.31 10.03 22.80
N VAL A 231 -12.46 9.97 21.48
CA VAL A 231 -11.45 10.48 20.53
C VAL A 231 -11.69 11.95 20.19
N SER A 232 -12.93 12.43 20.29
CA SER A 232 -13.33 13.79 19.95
C SER A 232 -13.24 14.78 21.15
N SER A 233 -12.96 14.31 22.34
CA SER A 233 -12.71 15.09 23.55
C SER A 233 -11.20 15.29 23.81
#